data_8d160d2e1aaebde18ef222c76b2de2be
#
_entry.id   8d160d2e1aaebde18ef222c76b2de2be
#
_cell.length_a   1.000
_cell.length_b   1.000
_cell.length_c   1.000
_cell.angle_alpha   90.00
_cell.angle_beta   90.00
_cell.angle_gamma   90.00
#
_symmetry.space_group_name_H-M   'P 1'
#
loop_
_entity.id
_entity.type
_entity.pdbx_description
1 polymer ?
#
loop_
_entity_poly.entity_id
_entity_poly.type
_entity_poly.pdbx_seq_one_letter_code
_entity_poly.pdbx_strand_id
1 'polypeptide(L)'
;MRLCRTETIGPISFYAMLRRFGSARAALDVLPRLARRGERATTVTAVTRAEAEAELGALHRAGARLVCWGEPGYPSALAAIEDAPPILTVLGQAQLLQQPMIAVVGARNASANGRRLARDLAAELGLGGLVVISGLARGIDAAAHLGALETGSVAVVAGGADVVYPAENRGLYDALARQGAIVAELPLGTEPQARHFPRRNRIISGMALGVVVVEAAARSGSLITARFALEQGREVFAVPGSPLDPRARGCNDLLRHGATLTENVADVLSQLGPQLGGIEQLRPVPLIAIRTAPPPVLFPASGGAPAGRPPGLPLAANRGRAFRG
;
A
#
# COMPACT_ATOMS: atom_id res chain seq x y z
N MET A 1 22.95 -0.43 -3.95
CA MET A 1 22.13 -0.19 -5.15
C MET A 1 22.51 -1.10 -6.34
N ARG A 2 23.71 -1.06 -6.96
CA ARG A 2 24.06 -1.85 -8.15
C ARG A 2 23.72 -3.34 -8.04
N LEU A 3 24.10 -4.00 -6.95
CA LEU A 3 23.85 -5.43 -6.74
C LEU A 3 22.34 -5.77 -6.68
N CYS A 4 21.55 -5.00 -5.95
CA CYS A 4 20.10 -5.29 -5.83
C CYS A 4 19.26 -4.84 -7.04
N ARG A 5 19.81 -4.02 -7.95
CA ARG A 5 19.18 -3.67 -9.22
C ARG A 5 19.57 -4.61 -10.37
N THR A 6 20.52 -5.50 -10.15
CA THR A 6 20.90 -6.52 -11.13
C THR A 6 19.76 -7.55 -11.29
N GLU A 7 19.27 -7.73 -12.50
CA GLU A 7 18.01 -8.38 -12.85
C GLU A 7 17.79 -9.79 -12.24
N THR A 8 18.86 -10.57 -12.10
CA THR A 8 18.81 -11.94 -11.59
C THR A 8 18.99 -12.03 -10.07
N ILE A 9 19.19 -10.89 -9.38
CA ILE A 9 19.47 -10.87 -7.95
C ILE A 9 18.25 -10.36 -7.19
N GLY A 10 17.47 -11.32 -6.67
CA GLY A 10 16.42 -11.01 -5.70
C GLY A 10 16.96 -10.84 -4.26
N PRO A 11 16.11 -10.46 -3.30
CA PRO A 11 16.53 -10.23 -1.91
C PRO A 11 17.30 -11.39 -1.28
N ILE A 12 16.79 -12.62 -1.39
CA ILE A 12 17.45 -13.81 -0.84
C ILE A 12 18.86 -13.98 -1.41
N SER A 13 19.01 -13.89 -2.74
CA SER A 13 20.31 -13.97 -3.41
C SER A 13 21.23 -12.83 -3.02
N PHE A 14 20.69 -11.63 -2.82
CA PHE A 14 21.43 -10.47 -2.34
C PHE A 14 22.06 -10.74 -0.98
N TYR A 15 21.28 -11.19 0.00
CA TYR A 15 21.80 -11.50 1.34
C TYR A 15 22.76 -12.70 1.35
N ALA A 16 22.49 -13.74 0.55
CA ALA A 16 23.42 -14.87 0.39
C ALA A 16 24.78 -14.41 -0.16
N MET A 17 24.78 -13.49 -1.14
CA MET A 17 26.02 -12.91 -1.67
C MET A 17 26.74 -12.05 -0.65
N LEU A 18 26.04 -11.22 0.13
CA LEU A 18 26.66 -10.44 1.18
C LEU A 18 27.29 -11.31 2.25
N ARG A 19 26.61 -12.36 2.70
CA ARG A 19 27.16 -13.33 3.66
C ARG A 19 28.41 -14.04 3.12
N ARG A 20 28.40 -14.40 1.82
CA ARG A 20 29.50 -15.16 1.20
C ARG A 20 30.71 -14.32 0.87
N PHE A 21 30.53 -13.08 0.42
CA PHE A 21 31.60 -12.25 -0.12
C PHE A 21 31.93 -11.03 0.77
N GLY A 22 31.21 -10.84 1.87
CA GLY A 22 31.43 -9.79 2.86
C GLY A 22 30.97 -8.39 2.43
N SER A 23 30.85 -8.10 1.12
CA SER A 23 30.39 -6.81 0.62
C SER A 23 29.71 -6.91 -0.74
N ALA A 24 28.84 -5.95 -1.06
CA ALA A 24 28.22 -5.84 -2.37
C ALA A 24 29.24 -5.58 -3.49
N ARG A 25 30.35 -4.89 -3.20
CA ARG A 25 31.44 -4.67 -4.16
C ARG A 25 32.12 -5.99 -4.51
N ALA A 26 32.56 -6.74 -3.53
CA ALA A 26 33.17 -8.06 -3.75
C ALA A 26 32.23 -9.02 -4.47
N ALA A 27 30.93 -9.01 -4.13
CA ALA A 27 29.91 -9.79 -4.83
C ALA A 27 29.79 -9.42 -6.30
N LEU A 28 29.77 -8.14 -6.63
CA LEU A 28 29.73 -7.64 -8.02
C LEU A 28 30.98 -8.04 -8.83
N ASP A 29 32.16 -8.03 -8.23
CA ASP A 29 33.42 -8.39 -8.89
C ASP A 29 33.47 -9.88 -9.28
N VAL A 30 32.80 -10.73 -8.51
CA VAL A 30 32.75 -12.20 -8.75
C VAL A 30 31.56 -12.60 -9.61
N LEU A 31 30.51 -11.76 -9.70
CA LEU A 31 29.25 -12.07 -10.38
C LEU A 31 29.43 -12.58 -11.85
N PRO A 32 30.28 -11.98 -12.72
CA PRO A 32 30.47 -12.46 -14.07
C PRO A 32 31.07 -13.87 -14.15
N ARG A 33 31.86 -14.26 -13.14
CA ARG A 33 32.45 -15.62 -13.06
C ARG A 33 31.42 -16.65 -12.59
N LEU A 34 30.54 -16.29 -11.67
CA LEU A 34 29.47 -17.16 -11.18
C LEU A 34 28.43 -17.43 -12.27
N ALA A 35 28.09 -16.42 -13.05
CA ALA A 35 27.14 -16.56 -14.17
C ALA A 35 27.63 -17.56 -15.25
N ARG A 36 28.94 -17.67 -15.46
CA ARG A 36 29.53 -18.63 -16.43
C ARG A 36 29.59 -20.07 -15.92
N ARG A 37 29.48 -20.31 -14.62
CA ARG A 37 29.57 -21.64 -13.99
C ARG A 37 28.22 -22.32 -13.74
N GLY A 38 27.11 -21.58 -13.92
CA GLY A 38 25.76 -22.16 -13.78
C GLY A 38 25.40 -23.02 -15.01
N GLU A 39 24.58 -24.05 -14.82
CA GLU A 39 24.09 -24.95 -15.88
C GLU A 39 23.31 -24.23 -17.01
N ARG A 40 22.86 -23.02 -16.75
CA ARG A 40 22.34 -22.08 -17.76
C ARG A 40 23.29 -20.88 -17.79
N ALA A 41 24.16 -20.82 -18.80
CA ALA A 41 25.05 -19.69 -19.06
C ALA A 41 24.23 -18.45 -19.43
N THR A 42 23.58 -17.82 -18.43
CA THR A 42 22.91 -16.52 -18.58
C THR A 42 23.96 -15.44 -18.36
N THR A 43 24.12 -14.57 -19.32
CA THR A 43 24.98 -13.39 -19.16
C THR A 43 24.33 -12.46 -18.14
N VAL A 44 24.80 -12.51 -16.88
CA VAL A 44 24.34 -11.58 -15.84
C VAL A 44 25.10 -10.28 -16.02
N THR A 45 24.42 -9.27 -16.52
CA THR A 45 24.96 -7.91 -16.62
C THR A 45 24.63 -7.15 -15.35
N ALA A 46 25.67 -6.84 -14.57
CA ALA A 46 25.51 -6.00 -13.39
C ALA A 46 25.22 -4.56 -13.81
N VAL A 47 24.30 -3.91 -13.09
CA VAL A 47 24.03 -2.48 -13.25
C VAL A 47 25.33 -1.69 -13.10
N THR A 48 25.62 -0.81 -14.06
CA THR A 48 26.83 0.02 -14.09
C THR A 48 26.82 1.07 -12.99
N ARG A 49 27.97 1.69 -12.74
CA ARG A 49 28.04 2.81 -11.79
C ARG A 49 27.25 4.02 -12.31
N ALA A 50 27.35 4.31 -13.59
CA ALA A 50 26.65 5.44 -14.24
C ALA A 50 25.12 5.29 -14.14
N GLU A 51 24.57 4.08 -14.37
CA GLU A 51 23.14 3.80 -14.21
C GLU A 51 22.68 3.98 -12.74
N ALA A 52 23.47 3.51 -11.78
CA ALA A 52 23.16 3.68 -10.36
C ALA A 52 23.21 5.16 -9.94
N GLU A 53 24.18 5.93 -10.42
CA GLU A 53 24.29 7.38 -10.18
C GLU A 53 23.15 8.14 -10.85
N ALA A 54 22.74 7.75 -12.05
CA ALA A 54 21.56 8.31 -12.73
C ALA A 54 20.26 8.06 -11.95
N GLU A 55 20.07 6.84 -11.39
CA GLU A 55 18.93 6.52 -10.52
C GLU A 55 18.95 7.37 -9.26
N LEU A 56 20.10 7.53 -8.58
CA LEU A 56 20.22 8.40 -7.41
C LEU A 56 19.87 9.85 -7.74
N GLY A 57 20.33 10.36 -8.88
CA GLY A 57 19.98 11.69 -9.36
C GLY A 57 18.49 11.84 -9.66
N ALA A 58 17.85 10.82 -10.22
CA ALA A 58 16.41 10.82 -10.47
C ALA A 58 15.60 10.82 -9.15
N LEU A 59 16.01 10.02 -8.17
CA LEU A 59 15.41 10.01 -6.84
C LEU A 59 15.47 11.39 -6.17
N HIS A 60 16.64 12.03 -6.23
CA HIS A 60 16.81 13.37 -5.67
C HIS A 60 15.89 14.40 -6.33
N ARG A 61 15.80 14.39 -7.68
CA ARG A 61 14.90 15.29 -8.42
C ARG A 61 13.43 15.05 -8.12
N ALA A 62 13.05 13.80 -7.84
CA ALA A 62 11.69 13.43 -7.46
C ALA A 62 11.37 13.74 -5.98
N GLY A 63 12.33 14.25 -5.20
CA GLY A 63 12.16 14.42 -3.75
C GLY A 63 12.03 13.10 -2.98
N ALA A 64 12.43 11.98 -3.61
CA ALA A 64 12.37 10.66 -3.02
C ALA A 64 13.65 10.34 -2.23
N ARG A 65 13.49 9.55 -1.18
CA ARG A 65 14.61 9.04 -0.35
C ARG A 65 14.82 7.57 -0.61
N LEU A 66 16.08 7.15 -0.56
CA LEU A 66 16.45 5.76 -0.51
C LEU A 66 16.63 5.34 0.94
N VAL A 67 15.98 4.24 1.33
CA VAL A 67 16.09 3.65 2.67
C VAL A 67 16.67 2.25 2.51
N CYS A 68 17.85 2.00 3.09
CA CYS A 68 18.60 0.77 2.90
C CYS A 68 18.48 -0.16 4.11
N TRP A 69 18.44 -1.45 3.85
CA TRP A 69 18.47 -2.47 4.90
C TRP A 69 19.75 -2.33 5.75
N GLY A 70 19.60 -2.38 7.07
CA GLY A 70 20.69 -2.21 8.02
C GLY A 70 21.04 -0.77 8.36
N GLU A 71 20.36 0.23 7.77
CA GLU A 71 20.53 1.64 8.10
C GLU A 71 19.39 2.13 9.02
N PRO A 72 19.65 3.18 9.83
CA PRO A 72 18.61 3.86 10.58
C PRO A 72 17.51 4.36 9.62
N GLY A 73 16.26 4.12 9.96
CA GLY A 73 15.13 4.48 9.08
C GLY A 73 14.54 3.31 8.29
N TYR A 74 15.24 2.17 8.19
CA TYR A 74 14.63 0.97 7.62
C TYR A 74 13.66 0.35 8.64
N PRO A 75 12.41 -0.05 8.23
CA PRO A 75 11.42 -0.60 9.15
C PRO A 75 11.94 -1.89 9.81
N SER A 76 12.01 -1.91 11.14
CA SER A 76 12.54 -3.07 11.89
C SER A 76 11.72 -4.34 11.66
N ALA A 77 10.40 -4.21 11.60
CA ALA A 77 9.51 -5.32 11.30
C ALA A 77 9.80 -5.92 9.91
N LEU A 78 10.02 -5.08 8.89
CA LEU A 78 10.36 -5.54 7.55
C LEU A 78 11.78 -6.14 7.50
N ALA A 79 12.71 -5.62 8.27
CA ALA A 79 14.07 -6.17 8.32
C ALA A 79 14.13 -7.61 8.83
N ALA A 80 13.11 -8.05 9.57
CA ALA A 80 13.01 -9.38 10.16
C ALA A 80 12.52 -10.47 9.17
N ILE A 81 11.95 -10.09 8.02
CA ILE A 81 11.53 -11.11 7.04
C ILE A 81 12.72 -11.59 6.18
N GLU A 82 12.70 -12.85 5.77
CA GLU A 82 13.81 -13.48 5.05
C GLU A 82 14.12 -12.80 3.71
N ASP A 83 13.08 -12.37 3.01
CA ASP A 83 13.14 -11.74 1.68
C ASP A 83 12.94 -10.22 1.74
N ALA A 84 13.36 -9.55 2.84
CA ALA A 84 13.29 -8.11 3.00
C ALA A 84 13.93 -7.38 1.80
N PRO A 85 13.29 -6.35 1.23
CA PRO A 85 13.91 -5.57 0.15
C PRO A 85 15.23 -4.93 0.62
N PRO A 86 16.36 -5.13 -0.07
CA PRO A 86 17.61 -4.48 0.33
C PRO A 86 17.55 -2.95 0.32
N ILE A 87 16.70 -2.39 -0.53
CA ILE A 87 16.47 -0.95 -0.63
C ILE A 87 14.98 -0.66 -0.88
N LEU A 88 14.52 0.44 -0.32
CA LEU A 88 13.20 1.00 -0.54
C LEU A 88 13.33 2.43 -1.05
N THR A 89 12.52 2.79 -2.04
CA THR A 89 12.27 4.18 -2.42
C THR A 89 11.10 4.72 -1.63
N VAL A 90 11.25 5.87 -1.00
CA VAL A 90 10.21 6.51 -0.16
C VAL A 90 9.96 7.92 -0.66
N LEU A 91 8.71 8.22 -1.00
CA LEU A 91 8.20 9.56 -1.28
C LEU A 91 7.34 10.01 -0.10
N GLY A 92 7.50 11.26 0.36
CA GLY A 92 6.76 11.80 1.50
C GLY A 92 7.46 11.59 2.84
N GLN A 93 6.69 11.29 3.87
CA GLN A 93 7.12 11.30 5.28
C GLN A 93 7.80 9.99 5.70
N ALA A 94 9.09 9.85 5.41
CA ALA A 94 9.85 8.63 5.71
C ALA A 94 9.88 8.26 7.21
N GLN A 95 9.68 9.22 8.12
CA GLN A 95 9.61 8.96 9.56
C GLN A 95 8.45 8.06 9.98
N LEU A 96 7.37 7.99 9.18
CA LEU A 96 6.26 7.07 9.41
C LEU A 96 6.70 5.60 9.37
N LEU A 97 7.79 5.29 8.66
CA LEU A 97 8.31 3.92 8.55
C LEU A 97 8.88 3.39 9.88
N GLN A 98 9.12 4.26 10.85
CA GLN A 98 9.63 3.90 12.18
C GLN A 98 8.53 3.69 13.23
N GLN A 99 7.28 3.96 12.86
CA GLN A 99 6.13 3.81 13.75
C GLN A 99 5.55 2.38 13.66
N PRO A 100 4.87 1.91 14.70
CA PRO A 100 4.13 0.65 14.61
C PRO A 100 3.03 0.75 13.56
N MET A 101 2.92 -0.29 12.71
CA MET A 101 1.99 -0.28 11.59
C MET A 101 0.99 -1.43 11.66
N ILE A 102 -0.20 -1.17 11.13
CA ILE A 102 -1.25 -2.16 10.89
C ILE A 102 -1.68 -2.13 9.42
N ALA A 103 -1.72 -3.27 8.77
CA ALA A 103 -2.18 -3.35 7.38
C ALA A 103 -3.70 -3.48 7.33
N VAL A 104 -4.36 -2.69 6.47
CA VAL A 104 -5.78 -2.82 6.16
C VAL A 104 -5.93 -3.08 4.67
N VAL A 105 -6.41 -4.27 4.30
CA VAL A 105 -6.48 -4.72 2.91
C VAL A 105 -7.84 -5.37 2.62
N GLY A 106 -8.19 -5.52 1.33
CA GLY A 106 -9.43 -6.19 0.98
C GLY A 106 -9.79 -6.15 -0.49
N ALA A 107 -11.08 -6.27 -0.78
CA ALA A 107 -11.62 -6.34 -2.11
C ALA A 107 -11.42 -5.02 -2.88
N ARG A 108 -11.00 -5.10 -4.15
CA ARG A 108 -10.97 -3.96 -5.08
C ARG A 108 -12.39 -3.50 -5.46
N ASN A 109 -13.32 -4.44 -5.57
CA ASN A 109 -14.75 -4.18 -5.78
C ASN A 109 -15.51 -4.34 -4.45
N ALA A 110 -15.16 -3.49 -3.50
CA ALA A 110 -15.75 -3.50 -2.16
C ALA A 110 -17.16 -2.93 -2.14
N SER A 111 -17.99 -3.43 -1.22
CA SER A 111 -19.31 -2.87 -0.94
C SER A 111 -19.21 -1.45 -0.37
N ALA A 112 -20.30 -0.70 -0.37
CA ALA A 112 -20.35 0.60 0.31
C ALA A 112 -20.09 0.45 1.81
N ASN A 113 -20.65 -0.59 2.43
CA ASN A 113 -20.45 -0.88 3.85
C ASN A 113 -18.99 -1.28 4.15
N GLY A 114 -18.38 -2.14 3.31
CA GLY A 114 -16.98 -2.53 3.46
C GLY A 114 -16.04 -1.35 3.36
N ARG A 115 -16.24 -0.44 2.40
CA ARG A 115 -15.44 0.79 2.28
C ARG A 115 -15.62 1.71 3.49
N ARG A 116 -16.85 1.87 3.98
CA ARG A 116 -17.14 2.66 5.16
C ARG A 116 -16.43 2.08 6.38
N LEU A 117 -16.61 0.78 6.64
CA LEU A 117 -15.96 0.09 7.76
C LEU A 117 -14.44 0.20 7.69
N ALA A 118 -13.84 -0.02 6.52
CA ALA A 118 -12.39 0.09 6.34
C ALA A 118 -11.88 1.50 6.64
N ARG A 119 -12.63 2.53 6.25
CA ARG A 119 -12.29 3.93 6.54
C ARG A 119 -12.40 4.24 8.03
N ASP A 120 -13.51 3.87 8.65
CA ASP A 120 -13.77 4.15 10.06
C ASP A 120 -12.74 3.41 10.93
N LEU A 121 -12.51 2.12 10.66
CA LEU A 121 -11.51 1.30 11.37
C LEU A 121 -10.09 1.87 11.20
N ALA A 122 -9.72 2.29 10.00
CA ALA A 122 -8.41 2.88 9.75
C ALA A 122 -8.22 4.21 10.50
N ALA A 123 -9.26 5.05 10.58
CA ALA A 123 -9.23 6.28 11.36
C ALA A 123 -9.04 6.01 12.85
N GLU A 124 -9.80 5.04 13.39
CA GLU A 124 -9.72 4.65 14.81
C GLU A 124 -8.35 4.01 15.15
N LEU A 125 -7.81 3.14 14.29
CA LEU A 125 -6.47 2.57 14.45
C LEU A 125 -5.39 3.66 14.45
N GLY A 126 -5.54 4.66 13.57
CA GLY A 126 -4.64 5.80 13.51
C GLY A 126 -4.71 6.67 14.77
N LEU A 127 -5.91 6.95 15.30
CA LEU A 127 -6.09 7.62 16.58
C LEU A 127 -5.52 6.80 17.76
N GLY A 128 -5.50 5.47 17.62
CA GLY A 128 -4.85 4.55 18.53
C GLY A 128 -3.32 4.52 18.41
N GLY A 129 -2.70 5.38 17.60
CA GLY A 129 -1.24 5.49 17.46
C GLY A 129 -0.60 4.53 16.47
N LEU A 130 -1.38 3.84 15.64
CA LEU A 130 -0.88 2.96 14.60
C LEU A 130 -0.86 3.66 13.25
N VAL A 131 0.21 3.54 12.51
CA VAL A 131 0.25 3.93 11.09
C VAL A 131 -0.46 2.87 10.25
N VAL A 132 -1.41 3.29 9.42
CA VAL A 132 -2.13 2.37 8.54
C VAL A 132 -1.35 2.16 7.25
N ILE A 133 -1.03 0.91 6.93
CA ILE A 133 -0.35 0.54 5.69
C ILE A 133 -1.30 -0.22 4.76
N SER A 134 -1.25 0.10 3.46
CA SER A 134 -2.03 -0.61 2.45
C SER A 134 -1.41 -0.51 1.04
N GLY A 135 -2.13 -1.00 0.04
CA GLY A 135 -1.60 -1.16 -1.30
C GLY A 135 -2.05 -0.14 -2.34
N LEU A 136 -2.75 0.91 -1.95
CA LEU A 136 -3.28 1.94 -2.85
C LEU A 136 -4.17 1.38 -3.98
N ALA A 137 -4.71 0.17 -3.83
CA ALA A 137 -5.68 -0.38 -4.76
C ALA A 137 -7.05 0.31 -4.60
N ARG A 138 -7.96 0.08 -5.56
CA ARG A 138 -9.38 0.46 -5.40
C ARG A 138 -9.99 -0.19 -4.17
N GLY A 139 -11.14 0.29 -3.75
CA GLY A 139 -11.98 -0.34 -2.74
C GLY A 139 -11.44 -0.18 -1.33
N ILE A 140 -11.14 -1.27 -0.66
CA ILE A 140 -10.74 -1.27 0.76
C ILE A 140 -9.45 -0.51 0.99
N ASP A 141 -8.41 -0.72 0.17
CA ASP A 141 -7.12 -0.06 0.33
C ASP A 141 -7.27 1.47 0.27
N ALA A 142 -7.98 1.98 -0.74
CA ALA A 142 -8.22 3.42 -0.88
C ALA A 142 -9.04 3.98 0.30
N ALA A 143 -10.05 3.25 0.77
CA ALA A 143 -10.86 3.66 1.91
C ALA A 143 -10.04 3.71 3.21
N ALA A 144 -9.17 2.73 3.44
CA ALA A 144 -8.27 2.69 4.59
C ALA A 144 -7.29 3.87 4.58
N HIS A 145 -6.66 4.17 3.43
CA HIS A 145 -5.80 5.33 3.30
C HIS A 145 -6.52 6.65 3.58
N LEU A 146 -7.75 6.80 3.07
CA LEU A 146 -8.57 8.00 3.34
C LEU A 146 -8.91 8.15 4.83
N GLY A 147 -9.16 7.03 5.53
CA GLY A 147 -9.45 7.06 6.96
C GLY A 147 -8.26 7.49 7.82
N ALA A 148 -7.05 7.05 7.46
CA ALA A 148 -5.84 7.27 8.24
C ALA A 148 -4.94 8.41 7.70
N LEU A 149 -5.40 9.20 6.74
CA LEU A 149 -4.55 10.20 6.08
C LEU A 149 -4.02 11.25 7.06
N GLU A 150 -4.83 11.66 8.03
CA GLU A 150 -4.47 12.68 9.02
C GLU A 150 -3.63 12.11 10.18
N THR A 151 -3.73 10.83 10.46
CA THR A 151 -3.03 10.18 11.59
C THR A 151 -1.73 9.48 11.18
N GLY A 152 -1.59 9.16 9.91
CA GLY A 152 -0.43 8.52 9.33
C GLY A 152 -0.80 7.32 8.45
N SER A 153 -0.47 7.42 7.16
CA SER A 153 -0.76 6.35 6.22
C SER A 153 0.41 6.11 5.26
N VAL A 154 0.73 4.83 5.03
CA VAL A 154 1.82 4.39 4.16
C VAL A 154 1.25 3.54 3.03
N ALA A 155 1.46 3.97 1.79
CA ALA A 155 1.11 3.19 0.62
C ALA A 155 2.32 2.44 0.08
N VAL A 156 2.24 1.13 -0.03
CA VAL A 156 3.25 0.36 -0.77
C VAL A 156 2.74 0.18 -2.19
N VAL A 157 3.52 0.54 -3.20
CA VAL A 157 3.11 0.46 -4.61
C VAL A 157 3.81 -0.69 -5.34
N ALA A 158 3.19 -1.20 -6.41
CA ALA A 158 3.70 -2.33 -7.18
C ALA A 158 4.57 -1.92 -8.39
N GLY A 159 4.69 -0.62 -8.62
CA GLY A 159 5.58 0.00 -9.60
C GLY A 159 6.65 0.86 -8.95
N GLY A 160 7.20 1.82 -9.70
CA GLY A 160 8.02 2.90 -9.17
C GLY A 160 7.20 3.81 -8.25
N ALA A 161 7.87 4.46 -7.28
CA ALA A 161 7.19 5.33 -6.34
C ALA A 161 6.51 6.55 -7.00
N ASP A 162 6.95 6.92 -8.19
CA ASP A 162 6.45 8.01 -9.03
C ASP A 162 5.32 7.59 -9.99
N VAL A 163 5.02 6.29 -10.09
CA VAL A 163 3.99 5.77 -10.99
C VAL A 163 2.66 5.61 -10.25
N VAL A 164 1.65 6.36 -10.68
CA VAL A 164 0.32 6.32 -10.08
C VAL A 164 -0.51 5.20 -10.68
N TYR A 165 -0.82 4.21 -9.87
CA TYR A 165 -1.69 3.11 -10.25
C TYR A 165 -2.59 2.67 -9.08
N PRO A 166 -3.91 2.54 -9.28
CA PRO A 166 -4.64 2.88 -10.50
C PRO A 166 -4.77 4.40 -10.69
N ALA A 167 -4.97 4.87 -11.93
CA ALA A 167 -5.02 6.31 -12.26
C ALA A 167 -6.14 7.07 -11.52
N GLU A 168 -7.25 6.40 -11.22
CA GLU A 168 -8.37 6.97 -10.47
C GLU A 168 -8.01 7.35 -9.01
N ASN A 169 -6.95 6.79 -8.44
CA ASN A 169 -6.44 7.12 -7.11
C ASN A 169 -5.40 8.26 -7.14
N ARG A 170 -5.27 9.01 -8.25
CA ARG A 170 -4.31 10.12 -8.37
C ARG A 170 -4.41 11.12 -7.23
N GLY A 171 -5.62 11.60 -6.91
CA GLY A 171 -5.81 12.56 -5.81
C GLY A 171 -5.39 12.01 -4.45
N LEU A 172 -5.67 10.72 -4.19
CA LEU A 172 -5.24 10.04 -2.97
C LEU A 172 -3.71 9.84 -2.95
N TYR A 173 -3.12 9.46 -4.08
CA TYR A 173 -1.67 9.36 -4.23
C TYR A 173 -0.98 10.70 -3.91
N ASP A 174 -1.48 11.81 -4.47
CA ASP A 174 -0.92 13.14 -4.25
C ASP A 174 -1.07 13.58 -2.78
N ALA A 175 -2.17 13.20 -2.12
CA ALA A 175 -2.36 13.45 -0.68
C ALA A 175 -1.37 12.64 0.16
N LEU A 176 -1.18 11.35 -0.13
CA LEU A 176 -0.21 10.48 0.54
C LEU A 176 1.23 10.94 0.33
N ALA A 177 1.59 11.43 -0.85
CA ALA A 177 2.91 11.99 -1.10
C ALA A 177 3.20 13.24 -0.26
N ARG A 178 2.18 14.00 0.13
CA ARG A 178 2.31 15.20 0.98
C ARG A 178 2.20 14.93 2.47
N GLN A 179 1.25 14.08 2.89
CA GLN A 179 0.85 13.91 4.29
C GLN A 179 1.18 12.52 4.85
N GLY A 180 1.43 11.54 3.99
CA GLY A 180 1.78 10.18 4.31
C GLY A 180 3.12 9.77 3.71
N ALA A 181 3.26 8.51 3.34
CA ALA A 181 4.41 8.02 2.60
C ALA A 181 4.00 7.03 1.50
N ILE A 182 4.74 7.06 0.39
CA ILE A 182 4.64 6.09 -0.70
C ILE A 182 5.96 5.32 -0.74
N VAL A 183 5.86 4.00 -0.68
CA VAL A 183 7.00 3.08 -0.61
C VAL A 183 7.01 2.17 -1.85
N ALA A 184 8.15 2.04 -2.49
CA ALA A 184 8.38 1.16 -3.62
C ALA A 184 9.68 0.36 -3.49
N GLU A 185 9.66 -0.92 -3.89
CA GLU A 185 10.87 -1.74 -4.08
C GLU A 185 11.51 -1.49 -5.44
N LEU A 186 10.68 -1.21 -6.45
CA LEU A 186 11.13 -1.05 -7.83
C LEU A 186 11.64 0.36 -8.13
N PRO A 187 12.51 0.54 -9.16
CA PRO A 187 13.01 1.84 -9.58
C PRO A 187 11.89 2.80 -10.00
N LEU A 188 12.18 4.11 -9.97
CA LEU A 188 11.30 5.13 -10.55
C LEU A 188 11.00 4.81 -12.03
N GLY A 189 9.82 5.21 -12.50
CA GLY A 189 9.33 4.97 -13.86
C GLY A 189 8.93 3.53 -14.16
N THR A 190 9.00 2.61 -13.18
CA THR A 190 8.61 1.22 -13.41
C THR A 190 7.09 1.08 -13.42
N GLU A 191 6.52 0.71 -14.56
CA GLU A 191 5.08 0.42 -14.68
C GLU A 191 4.71 -0.87 -13.95
N PRO A 192 3.59 -0.90 -13.21
CA PRO A 192 3.15 -2.06 -12.49
C PRO A 192 2.69 -3.18 -13.43
N GLN A 193 3.18 -4.39 -13.21
CA GLN A 193 2.80 -5.60 -13.93
C GLN A 193 2.13 -6.59 -12.97
N ALA A 194 1.33 -7.52 -13.50
CA ALA A 194 0.59 -8.50 -12.69
C ALA A 194 1.47 -9.24 -11.66
N ARG A 195 2.70 -9.61 -12.05
CA ARG A 195 3.69 -10.29 -11.18
C ARG A 195 4.23 -9.40 -10.04
N HIS A 196 4.11 -8.09 -10.12
CA HIS A 196 4.62 -7.17 -9.12
C HIS A 196 3.70 -7.07 -7.89
N PHE A 197 2.38 -7.28 -8.07
CA PHE A 197 1.42 -7.15 -6.98
C PHE A 197 1.63 -8.18 -5.85
N PRO A 198 1.80 -9.49 -6.14
CA PRO A 198 2.11 -10.44 -5.08
C PRO A 198 3.45 -10.14 -4.39
N ARG A 199 4.49 -9.76 -5.16
CA ARG A 199 5.78 -9.38 -4.58
C ARG A 199 5.68 -8.19 -3.64
N ARG A 200 4.90 -7.17 -4.00
CA ARG A 200 4.64 -6.01 -3.16
C ARG A 200 3.89 -6.38 -1.88
N ASN A 201 2.93 -7.31 -1.94
CA ASN A 201 2.09 -7.65 -0.78
C ASN A 201 2.90 -8.17 0.43
N ARG A 202 4.02 -8.88 0.21
CA ARG A 202 4.92 -9.29 1.29
C ARG A 202 5.54 -8.11 2.05
N ILE A 203 5.68 -6.96 1.40
CA ILE A 203 6.20 -5.74 2.03
C ILE A 203 5.12 -5.12 2.92
N ILE A 204 3.86 -5.12 2.48
CA ILE A 204 2.73 -4.64 3.29
C ILE A 204 2.65 -5.43 4.59
N SER A 205 2.58 -6.76 4.51
CA SER A 205 2.53 -7.62 5.70
C SER A 205 3.82 -7.56 6.51
N GLY A 206 4.98 -7.50 5.85
CA GLY A 206 6.29 -7.45 6.50
C GLY A 206 6.53 -6.19 7.33
N MET A 207 5.96 -5.04 6.94
CA MET A 207 6.05 -3.79 7.69
C MET A 207 5.02 -3.71 8.84
N ALA A 208 3.98 -4.53 8.81
CA ALA A 208 2.86 -4.46 9.75
C ALA A 208 3.03 -5.42 10.93
N LEU A 209 2.44 -5.10 12.08
CA LEU A 209 2.27 -6.00 13.22
C LEU A 209 1.19 -7.05 12.94
N GLY A 210 0.21 -6.69 12.13
CA GLY A 210 -0.89 -7.55 11.71
C GLY A 210 -1.57 -7.05 10.45
N VAL A 211 -2.42 -7.88 9.87
CA VAL A 211 -3.17 -7.60 8.63
C VAL A 211 -4.66 -7.78 8.86
N VAL A 212 -5.42 -6.69 8.72
CA VAL A 212 -6.88 -6.69 8.77
C VAL A 212 -7.43 -6.86 7.35
N VAL A 213 -8.23 -7.90 7.15
CA VAL A 213 -8.93 -8.19 5.88
C VAL A 213 -10.40 -7.84 6.04
N VAL A 214 -10.87 -6.78 5.37
CA VAL A 214 -12.24 -6.27 5.53
C VAL A 214 -13.23 -7.03 4.64
N GLU A 215 -12.96 -7.16 3.37
CA GLU A 215 -13.73 -7.98 2.43
C GLU A 215 -12.77 -8.73 1.52
N ALA A 216 -13.01 -10.01 1.32
CA ALA A 216 -12.24 -10.83 0.38
C ALA A 216 -13.12 -11.95 -0.21
N ALA A 217 -13.24 -11.99 -1.53
CA ALA A 217 -13.74 -13.19 -2.21
C ALA A 217 -12.72 -14.33 -2.11
N ALA A 218 -13.13 -15.57 -2.32
CA ALA A 218 -12.29 -16.77 -2.18
C ALA A 218 -10.97 -16.76 -2.99
N ARG A 219 -10.90 -15.94 -4.05
CA ARG A 219 -9.68 -15.77 -4.89
C ARG A 219 -9.16 -14.34 -4.86
N SER A 220 -9.42 -13.61 -3.80
CA SER A 220 -8.95 -12.21 -3.65
C SER A 220 -7.43 -12.15 -3.50
N GLY A 221 -6.81 -11.16 -4.14
CA GLY A 221 -5.38 -10.87 -3.96
C GLY A 221 -5.01 -10.44 -2.53
N SER A 222 -5.97 -9.94 -1.75
CA SER A 222 -5.79 -9.62 -0.32
C SER A 222 -5.52 -10.87 0.54
N LEU A 223 -6.03 -12.04 0.14
CA LEU A 223 -5.71 -13.30 0.82
C LEU A 223 -4.23 -13.70 0.65
N ILE A 224 -3.57 -13.25 -0.41
CA ILE A 224 -2.12 -13.42 -0.56
C ILE A 224 -1.37 -12.63 0.51
N THR A 225 -1.84 -11.42 0.83
CA THR A 225 -1.27 -10.60 1.91
C THR A 225 -1.47 -11.26 3.28
N ALA A 226 -2.66 -11.81 3.54
CA ALA A 226 -2.95 -12.55 4.77
C ALA A 226 -2.06 -13.81 4.91
N ARG A 227 -1.82 -14.54 3.80
CA ARG A 227 -0.90 -15.68 3.79
C ARG A 227 0.53 -15.25 4.12
N PHE A 228 1.05 -14.19 3.47
CA PHE A 228 2.36 -13.66 3.82
C PHE A 228 2.45 -13.21 5.28
N ALA A 229 1.38 -12.62 5.82
CA ALA A 229 1.32 -12.26 7.23
C ALA A 229 1.57 -13.48 8.14
N LEU A 230 0.85 -14.59 7.90
CA LEU A 230 1.04 -15.84 8.63
C LEU A 230 2.45 -16.41 8.48
N GLU A 231 2.98 -16.47 7.24
CA GLU A 231 4.35 -16.94 6.95
C GLU A 231 5.42 -16.08 7.63
N GLN A 232 5.12 -14.79 7.86
CA GLN A 232 6.00 -13.82 8.52
C GLN A 232 5.76 -13.71 10.04
N GLY A 233 4.88 -14.53 10.63
CA GLY A 233 4.55 -14.49 12.06
C GLY A 233 3.80 -13.23 12.47
N ARG A 234 2.95 -12.67 11.58
CA ARG A 234 2.09 -11.52 11.86
C ARG A 234 0.68 -11.97 12.20
N GLU A 235 -0.01 -11.16 13.01
CA GLU A 235 -1.41 -11.40 13.32
C GLU A 235 -2.30 -11.23 12.08
N VAL A 236 -3.33 -12.05 11.97
CA VAL A 236 -4.34 -11.93 10.91
C VAL A 236 -5.70 -11.71 11.51
N PHE A 237 -6.31 -10.62 11.10
CA PHE A 237 -7.63 -10.15 11.50
C PHE A 237 -8.59 -10.26 10.32
N ALA A 238 -9.82 -10.71 10.54
CA ALA A 238 -10.79 -10.81 9.47
C ALA A 238 -12.16 -10.31 9.91
N VAL A 239 -12.74 -9.45 9.08
CA VAL A 239 -14.11 -8.95 9.30
C VAL A 239 -15.10 -10.02 8.84
N PRO A 240 -16.02 -10.45 9.71
CA PRO A 240 -17.04 -11.43 9.35
C PRO A 240 -18.05 -10.85 8.36
N GLY A 241 -18.65 -11.70 7.57
CA GLY A 241 -19.72 -11.27 6.66
C GLY A 241 -20.72 -12.37 6.34
N SER A 242 -21.82 -12.00 5.69
CA SER A 242 -22.86 -12.94 5.32
C SER A 242 -22.30 -14.06 4.43
N PRO A 243 -22.59 -15.34 4.73
CA PRO A 243 -22.19 -16.45 3.88
C PRO A 243 -22.83 -16.41 2.48
N LEU A 244 -23.88 -15.62 2.30
CA LEU A 244 -24.52 -15.38 1.00
C LEU A 244 -23.76 -14.34 0.16
N ASP A 245 -22.92 -13.51 0.79
CA ASP A 245 -22.11 -12.51 0.06
C ASP A 245 -20.79 -13.15 -0.41
N PRO A 246 -20.55 -13.23 -1.74
CA PRO A 246 -19.30 -13.77 -2.27
C PRO A 246 -18.04 -13.05 -1.76
N ARG A 247 -18.16 -11.75 -1.38
CA ARG A 247 -17.06 -10.94 -0.86
C ARG A 247 -16.67 -11.28 0.58
N ALA A 248 -17.53 -11.97 1.32
CA ALA A 248 -17.24 -12.41 2.68
C ALA A 248 -16.56 -13.79 2.75
N ARG A 249 -16.58 -14.57 1.68
CA ARG A 249 -16.13 -15.97 1.70
C ARG A 249 -14.69 -16.12 2.14
N GLY A 250 -13.79 -15.28 1.65
CA GLY A 250 -12.37 -15.36 2.02
C GLY A 250 -12.13 -14.93 3.47
N CYS A 251 -12.82 -13.89 3.96
CA CYS A 251 -12.72 -13.49 5.38
C CYS A 251 -13.29 -14.58 6.29
N ASN A 252 -14.46 -15.12 5.99
CA ASN A 252 -15.05 -16.21 6.76
C ASN A 252 -14.18 -17.48 6.76
N ASP A 253 -13.42 -17.71 5.67
CA ASP A 253 -12.48 -18.82 5.59
C ASP A 253 -11.24 -18.55 6.46
N LEU A 254 -10.69 -17.33 6.46
CA LEU A 254 -9.63 -16.93 7.38
C LEU A 254 -10.03 -17.13 8.84
N LEU A 255 -11.27 -16.77 9.22
CA LEU A 255 -11.80 -16.98 10.57
C LEU A 255 -11.85 -18.47 10.95
N ARG A 256 -12.26 -19.35 10.03
CA ARG A 256 -12.24 -20.80 10.26
C ARG A 256 -10.84 -21.35 10.48
N HIS A 257 -9.83 -20.68 9.92
CA HIS A 257 -8.43 -21.06 10.05
C HIS A 257 -7.67 -20.31 11.15
N GLY A 258 -8.40 -19.64 12.06
CA GLY A 258 -7.84 -19.07 13.28
C GLY A 258 -7.49 -17.59 13.19
N ALA A 259 -7.89 -16.87 12.15
CA ALA A 259 -7.79 -15.41 12.16
C ALA A 259 -8.68 -14.81 13.25
N THR A 260 -8.24 -13.71 13.86
CA THR A 260 -9.01 -13.00 14.87
C THR A 260 -10.24 -12.35 14.26
N LEU A 261 -11.42 -12.67 14.79
CA LEU A 261 -12.66 -12.01 14.40
C LEU A 261 -12.58 -10.54 14.77
N THR A 262 -12.90 -9.67 13.82
CA THR A 262 -12.72 -8.23 13.97
C THR A 262 -13.96 -7.48 13.51
N GLU A 263 -14.65 -6.85 14.45
CA GLU A 263 -15.81 -6.00 14.21
C GLU A 263 -15.49 -4.52 14.46
N ASN A 264 -14.46 -4.25 15.29
CA ASN A 264 -14.07 -2.91 15.72
C ASN A 264 -12.56 -2.83 16.06
N VAL A 265 -12.09 -1.64 16.38
CA VAL A 265 -10.68 -1.36 16.70
C VAL A 265 -10.21 -2.09 17.97
N ALA A 266 -11.08 -2.29 18.95
CA ALA A 266 -10.70 -2.93 20.21
C ALA A 266 -10.28 -4.39 20.01
N ASP A 267 -10.87 -5.09 19.04
CA ASP A 267 -10.50 -6.47 18.70
C ASP A 267 -9.04 -6.53 18.20
N VAL A 268 -8.62 -5.53 17.42
CA VAL A 268 -7.25 -5.43 16.91
C VAL A 268 -6.28 -5.04 18.03
N LEU A 269 -6.60 -3.99 18.80
CA LEU A 269 -5.70 -3.46 19.83
C LEU A 269 -5.52 -4.43 20.99
N SER A 270 -6.55 -5.18 21.38
CA SER A 270 -6.45 -6.18 22.44
C SER A 270 -5.46 -7.30 22.09
N GLN A 271 -5.45 -7.72 20.83
CA GLN A 271 -4.53 -8.75 20.34
C GLN A 271 -3.08 -8.23 20.17
N LEU A 272 -2.92 -6.98 19.74
CA LEU A 272 -1.61 -6.37 19.53
C LEU A 272 -0.99 -5.77 20.81
N GLY A 273 -1.76 -5.58 21.87
CA GLY A 273 -1.34 -4.96 23.13
C GLY A 273 0.02 -5.46 23.65
N PRO A 274 0.27 -6.79 23.72
CA PRO A 274 1.56 -7.31 24.15
C PRO A 274 2.74 -6.89 23.27
N GLN A 275 2.54 -6.77 21.97
CA GLN A 275 3.59 -6.37 21.00
C GLN A 275 3.85 -4.85 21.04
N LEU A 276 2.87 -4.07 21.49
CA LEU A 276 2.97 -2.62 21.61
C LEU A 276 3.59 -2.15 22.94
N GLY A 277 4.09 -3.09 23.76
CA GLY A 277 4.78 -2.76 25.01
C GLY A 277 3.88 -2.27 26.13
N GLY A 278 2.62 -2.70 26.15
CA GLY A 278 1.64 -2.26 27.13
C GLY A 278 1.41 -0.75 27.01
N ILE A 279 0.94 -0.31 25.84
CA ILE A 279 0.61 1.10 25.61
C ILE A 279 -0.61 1.46 26.48
N GLU A 280 -0.38 1.75 27.74
CA GLU A 280 -1.33 2.37 28.67
C GLU A 280 -1.84 3.74 28.17
N GLN A 281 -1.30 4.23 27.07
CA GLN A 281 -1.62 5.52 26.45
C GLN A 281 -2.53 5.45 25.24
N LEU A 282 -2.93 4.26 24.78
CA LEU A 282 -4.03 4.14 23.83
C LEU A 282 -5.33 4.45 24.58
N ARG A 283 -5.61 5.74 24.79
CA ARG A 283 -6.90 6.18 25.31
C ARG A 283 -7.96 5.69 24.33
N PRO A 284 -8.95 4.88 24.77
CA PRO A 284 -10.10 4.61 23.93
C PRO A 284 -10.76 5.96 23.62
N VAL A 285 -10.68 6.39 22.39
CA VAL A 285 -11.43 7.58 21.96
C VAL A 285 -12.90 7.16 22.01
N PRO A 286 -13.77 7.86 22.75
CA PRO A 286 -15.17 7.50 22.82
C PRO A 286 -15.75 7.52 21.40
N LEU A 287 -16.41 6.48 20.99
CA LEU A 287 -17.10 6.31 19.69
C LEU A 287 -17.99 7.51 19.27
N ILE A 288 -18.34 8.37 20.22
CA ILE A 288 -19.16 9.58 20.02
C ILE A 288 -18.39 10.71 19.32
N ALA A 289 -17.07 10.81 19.48
CA ALA A 289 -16.29 11.93 18.90
C ALA A 289 -16.12 11.84 17.38
N ILE A 290 -16.21 10.63 16.79
CA ILE A 290 -15.99 10.41 15.36
C ILE A 290 -17.23 10.73 14.51
N ARG A 291 -18.42 10.73 15.13
CA ARG A 291 -19.69 10.96 14.42
C ARG A 291 -19.97 12.42 14.04
N THR A 292 -19.23 13.38 14.54
CA THR A 292 -19.54 14.81 14.39
C THR A 292 -18.60 15.56 13.43
N ALA A 293 -17.52 14.96 12.96
CA ALA A 293 -16.66 15.61 11.97
C ALA A 293 -17.25 15.40 10.55
N PRO A 294 -17.57 16.48 9.81
CA PRO A 294 -17.93 16.32 8.42
C PRO A 294 -16.74 15.74 7.65
N PRO A 295 -16.97 14.87 6.64
CA PRO A 295 -15.88 14.31 5.84
C PRO A 295 -15.07 15.45 5.20
N PRO A 296 -13.73 15.36 5.17
CA PRO A 296 -12.92 16.33 4.46
C PRO A 296 -13.36 16.38 3.00
N VAL A 297 -13.71 17.57 2.51
CA VAL A 297 -14.08 17.81 1.11
C VAL A 297 -12.80 17.75 0.29
N LEU A 298 -12.47 16.58 -0.23
CA LEU A 298 -11.25 16.34 -1.04
C LEU A 298 -11.35 16.86 -2.48
N PHE A 299 -12.53 17.35 -2.88
CA PHE A 299 -12.71 17.99 -4.19
C PHE A 299 -13.49 19.29 -4.01
N PRO A 300 -13.01 20.43 -4.57
CA PRO A 300 -13.87 21.59 -4.71
C PRO A 300 -15.04 21.17 -5.61
N ALA A 301 -16.25 21.38 -5.12
CA ALA A 301 -17.42 21.32 -5.98
C ALA A 301 -17.15 22.26 -7.15
N SER A 302 -17.17 21.74 -8.38
CA SER A 302 -17.16 22.56 -9.59
C SER A 302 -18.45 23.38 -9.58
N GLY A 303 -18.38 24.54 -8.98
CA GLY A 303 -19.43 25.55 -9.02
C GLY A 303 -19.54 26.08 -10.43
N GLY A 304 -20.37 25.45 -11.24
CA GLY A 304 -20.90 26.06 -12.45
C GLY A 304 -21.76 27.24 -12.06
N ALA A 305 -21.23 28.44 -12.22
CA ALA A 305 -22.05 29.65 -12.20
C ALA A 305 -23.13 29.55 -13.27
N PRO A 306 -24.40 29.92 -13.03
CA PRO A 306 -25.39 29.97 -14.06
C PRO A 306 -25.03 31.12 -15.02
N ALA A 307 -24.74 30.76 -16.27
CA ALA A 307 -24.57 31.71 -17.35
C ALA A 307 -25.83 32.55 -17.48
N GLY A 308 -25.69 33.85 -17.32
CA GLY A 308 -26.73 34.84 -17.50
C GLY A 308 -27.33 34.76 -18.93
N ARG A 309 -28.61 34.71 -18.99
CA ARG A 309 -29.40 34.86 -20.24
C ARG A 309 -29.14 36.23 -20.88
N PRO A 310 -28.85 36.33 -22.19
CA PRO A 310 -28.91 37.56 -22.92
C PRO A 310 -30.38 37.95 -23.21
N PRO A 311 -30.73 39.24 -23.31
CA PRO A 311 -32.09 39.69 -23.54
C PRO A 311 -32.48 39.62 -25.01
N GLY A 312 -33.67 39.14 -25.24
CA GLY A 312 -34.63 39.49 -26.22
C GLY A 312 -34.32 39.44 -27.71
N LEU A 313 -34.99 38.50 -28.42
CA LEU A 313 -35.49 38.72 -29.78
C LEU A 313 -36.79 37.92 -29.97
N PRO A 314 -37.74 38.34 -30.88
CA PRO A 314 -39.16 38.15 -30.71
C PRO A 314 -39.70 36.87 -31.37
N LEU A 315 -40.91 36.50 -30.91
CA LEU A 315 -41.82 35.50 -31.46
C LEU A 315 -42.05 35.65 -32.98
N ALA A 316 -41.81 34.57 -33.72
CA ALA A 316 -42.44 34.36 -35.00
C ALA A 316 -43.24 33.05 -34.93
N ALA A 317 -44.55 33.22 -35.07
CA ALA A 317 -45.52 32.14 -35.29
C ALA A 317 -45.33 31.53 -36.67
N ASN A 318 -45.40 30.20 -36.82
CA ASN A 318 -46.28 29.64 -37.85
C ASN A 318 -46.36 28.08 -37.80
N ARG A 319 -47.58 27.64 -37.66
CA ARG A 319 -48.33 26.62 -38.42
C ARG A 319 -47.65 25.26 -38.75
N GLY A 320 -48.15 24.29 -38.16
CA GLY A 320 -48.74 23.05 -38.54
C GLY A 320 -48.37 22.36 -39.85
N ARG A 321 -48.07 21.07 -39.70
CA ARG A 321 -48.64 20.02 -40.58
C ARG A 321 -48.41 18.64 -39.95
N ALA A 322 -49.51 17.98 -39.75
CA ALA A 322 -49.58 16.53 -39.59
C ALA A 322 -49.26 15.86 -40.95
N PHE A 323 -48.61 14.69 -40.89
CA PHE A 323 -48.92 13.52 -41.73
C PHE A 323 -48.12 12.32 -41.24
N ARG A 324 -48.76 11.35 -40.84
CA ARG A 324 -48.89 9.90 -41.07
C ARG A 324 -47.77 9.27 -41.91
N GLY A 325 -47.29 8.15 -41.43
CA GLY A 325 -46.48 7.14 -42.07
C GLY A 325 -45.88 6.22 -41.00
#